data_b1fe912e4834083673c6f10e53df7d02
#
_entry.id   b1fe912e4834083673c6f10e53df7d02
#
_cell.length_a   1.000
_cell.length_b   1.000
_cell.length_c   1.000
_cell.angle_alpha   90.00
_cell.angle_beta   90.00
_cell.angle_gamma   90.00
#
_symmetry.space_group_name_H-M   'P 1'
#
loop_
_entity.id
_entity.type
_entity.pdbx_description
1 polymer ?
#
loop_
_entity_poly.entity_id
_entity_poly.type
_entity_poly.pdbx_seq_one_letter_code
_entity_poly.pdbx_strand_id
1 'polypeptide(L)'
;MRKITIFYDRQGTYTLRWLKPMLAARKEFKELGYKVELASLLDYLPIGRVLGYDIAEKLEIKSAMRGHRDIVFLAFHHSSSYLGSCSSLERIDILKKIKKRCNKLVWLDTADSTGTCLFDVLPYVDLYFKKQVLKDSKDYLRTVWGGRTFCEYYHKLLGITDDKVTDRFFPPATMEGLKKLRISWNVGLGDLYASKPFHIYLRPNSRKQPQFVDCDKERLLDLQYRGSGYSPIAGYPRSKSQELLATIKGITICDVSKKIPKPEYILEGQNSKSILSPFGWGEICGRDFEAIVYGATMIKQSMEHCITYPNVYQPWVTYVPLK
;
A
#
# COMPACT_ATOMS: atom_id res chain seq x y z
N MET A 1 14.96 13.05 -24.01
CA MET A 1 13.94 12.66 -23.02
C MET A 1 14.52 11.54 -22.14
N ARG A 2 14.57 11.73 -20.81
CA ARG A 2 15.10 10.73 -19.86
C ARG A 2 14.10 9.59 -19.67
N LYS A 3 14.61 8.37 -19.53
CA LYS A 3 13.75 7.19 -19.33
C LYS A 3 13.67 6.81 -17.85
N ILE A 4 12.44 6.61 -17.35
CA ILE A 4 12.15 5.98 -16.08
C ILE A 4 11.72 4.56 -16.37
N THR A 5 12.56 3.59 -16.02
CA THR A 5 12.27 2.16 -16.20
C THR A 5 11.87 1.57 -14.87
N ILE A 6 10.66 1.03 -14.78
CA ILE A 6 10.10 0.48 -13.55
C ILE A 6 10.16 -1.05 -13.60
N PHE A 7 10.87 -1.66 -12.67
CA PHE A 7 10.84 -3.09 -12.39
C PHE A 7 9.94 -3.32 -11.18
N TYR A 8 9.07 -4.32 -11.24
CA TYR A 8 8.08 -4.54 -10.19
C TYR A 8 7.77 -6.03 -10.00
N ASP A 9 7.27 -6.39 -8.80
CA ASP A 9 6.81 -7.74 -8.55
C ASP A 9 5.52 -8.04 -9.33
N ARG A 10 5.36 -9.30 -9.72
CA ARG A 10 4.19 -9.77 -10.47
C ARG A 10 3.21 -10.57 -9.63
N GLN A 11 3.60 -10.96 -8.44
CA GLN A 11 2.75 -11.78 -7.56
C GLN A 11 1.63 -10.95 -6.95
N GLY A 12 1.84 -9.65 -6.79
CA GLY A 12 0.91 -8.77 -6.10
C GLY A 12 0.16 -7.82 -7.03
N THR A 13 -1.16 -7.90 -7.07
CA THR A 13 -2.00 -6.84 -7.67
C THR A 13 -1.79 -5.49 -6.98
N TYR A 14 -1.22 -5.47 -5.78
CA TYR A 14 -1.00 -4.27 -4.96
C TYR A 14 0.06 -3.35 -5.55
N THR A 15 1.17 -3.87 -6.03
CA THR A 15 2.24 -3.05 -6.62
C THR A 15 1.76 -2.31 -7.85
N LEU A 16 1.05 -3.00 -8.75
CA LEU A 16 0.46 -2.36 -9.93
C LEU A 16 -0.57 -1.30 -9.58
N ARG A 17 -1.41 -1.55 -8.56
CA ARG A 17 -2.38 -0.56 -8.07
C ARG A 17 -1.67 0.72 -7.61
N TRP A 18 -0.57 0.53 -6.88
CA TRP A 18 0.21 1.67 -6.41
C TRP A 18 0.94 2.41 -7.56
N LEU A 19 1.41 1.71 -8.59
CA LEU A 19 2.03 2.31 -9.78
C LEU A 19 1.03 3.02 -10.70
N LYS A 20 -0.26 2.73 -10.60
CA LYS A 20 -1.29 3.26 -11.50
C LYS A 20 -1.31 4.79 -11.62
N PRO A 21 -1.22 5.60 -10.57
CA PRO A 21 -1.17 7.06 -10.71
C PRO A 21 0.00 7.51 -11.59
N MET A 22 1.18 6.92 -11.42
CA MET A 22 2.35 7.23 -12.24
C MET A 22 2.17 6.82 -13.71
N LEU A 23 1.54 5.66 -13.94
CA LEU A 23 1.24 5.18 -15.28
C LEU A 23 0.15 6.02 -15.97
N ALA A 24 -0.83 6.50 -15.20
CA ALA A 24 -1.88 7.39 -15.70
C ALA A 24 -1.34 8.79 -16.05
N ALA A 25 -0.32 9.25 -15.34
CA ALA A 25 0.33 10.55 -15.55
C ALA A 25 1.46 10.53 -16.60
N ARG A 26 1.50 9.51 -17.48
CA ARG A 26 2.57 9.38 -18.50
C ARG A 26 2.67 10.58 -19.45
N LYS A 27 1.55 11.24 -19.75
CA LYS A 27 1.51 12.42 -20.59
C LYS A 27 2.21 13.58 -19.90
N GLU A 28 1.89 13.82 -18.67
CA GLU A 28 2.46 14.86 -17.80
C GLU A 28 3.97 14.60 -17.58
N PHE A 29 4.38 13.35 -17.38
CA PHE A 29 5.80 12.98 -17.33
C PHE A 29 6.52 13.30 -18.63
N LYS A 30 5.87 13.06 -19.78
CA LYS A 30 6.45 13.39 -21.09
C LYS A 30 6.65 14.88 -21.27
N GLU A 31 5.70 15.70 -20.83
CA GLU A 31 5.79 17.17 -20.85
C GLU A 31 6.95 17.67 -19.96
N LEU A 32 7.25 16.96 -18.86
CA LEU A 32 8.41 17.21 -18.00
C LEU A 32 9.73 16.62 -18.54
N GLY A 33 9.73 16.05 -19.75
CA GLY A 33 10.92 15.48 -20.37
C GLY A 33 11.24 14.03 -19.95
N TYR A 34 10.30 13.31 -19.32
CA TYR A 34 10.48 11.92 -18.90
C TYR A 34 9.57 10.95 -19.68
N LYS A 35 10.10 9.77 -20.00
CA LYS A 35 9.33 8.64 -20.54
C LYS A 35 9.25 7.55 -19.48
N VAL A 36 8.05 7.23 -19.02
CA VAL A 36 7.78 6.17 -18.04
C VAL A 36 7.48 4.86 -18.76
N GLU A 37 8.28 3.84 -18.50
CA GLU A 37 8.16 2.50 -19.08
C GLU A 37 8.15 1.44 -17.98
N LEU A 38 7.26 0.46 -18.09
CA LEU A 38 7.38 -0.76 -17.31
C LEU A 38 8.44 -1.65 -17.98
N ALA A 39 9.40 -2.12 -17.21
CA ALA A 39 10.40 -3.04 -17.71
C ALA A 39 9.81 -4.45 -17.72
N SER A 40 9.16 -4.79 -18.80
CA SER A 40 8.68 -6.14 -18.94
C SER A 40 9.04 -6.67 -20.32
N LEU A 41 9.95 -7.62 -20.34
CA LEU A 41 10.10 -8.56 -21.45
C LEU A 41 8.93 -9.55 -21.49
N LEU A 42 8.14 -9.64 -20.43
CA LEU A 42 7.20 -10.71 -20.15
C LEU A 42 5.74 -10.25 -20.05
N ASP A 43 5.47 -8.94 -20.23
CA ASP A 43 4.10 -8.42 -20.22
C ASP A 43 3.23 -8.97 -21.37
N TYR A 44 3.87 -9.45 -22.42
CA TYR A 44 3.22 -9.99 -23.61
C TYR A 44 3.09 -11.53 -23.62
N LEU A 45 3.69 -12.22 -22.64
CA LEU A 45 3.66 -13.67 -22.59
C LEU A 45 3.15 -14.16 -21.22
N PRO A 46 2.29 -15.18 -21.14
CA PRO A 46 1.81 -15.77 -19.89
C PRO A 46 2.90 -16.57 -19.16
N ILE A 47 4.15 -16.18 -19.29
CA ILE A 47 5.35 -16.90 -18.84
C ILE A 47 5.34 -17.09 -17.32
N GLY A 48 4.86 -16.11 -16.55
CA GLY A 48 4.76 -16.26 -15.10
C GLY A 48 3.81 -17.37 -14.65
N ARG A 49 2.78 -17.69 -15.44
CA ARG A 49 1.91 -18.84 -15.19
C ARG A 49 2.54 -20.18 -15.58
N VAL A 50 3.45 -20.17 -16.55
CA VAL A 50 4.10 -21.38 -17.08
C VAL A 50 5.38 -21.71 -16.33
N LEU A 51 6.22 -20.70 -16.03
CA LEU A 51 7.54 -20.89 -15.39
C LEU A 51 7.56 -20.59 -13.88
N GLY A 52 6.47 -20.06 -13.31
CA GLY A 52 6.41 -19.55 -11.95
C GLY A 52 6.86 -18.09 -11.85
N TYR A 53 6.22 -17.35 -10.94
CA TYR A 53 6.45 -15.90 -10.77
C TYR A 53 7.88 -15.58 -10.30
N ASP A 54 8.48 -16.43 -9.47
CA ASP A 54 9.85 -16.23 -8.96
C ASP A 54 10.90 -16.27 -10.07
N ILE A 55 10.74 -17.18 -11.05
CA ILE A 55 11.63 -17.27 -12.20
C ILE A 55 11.49 -16.02 -13.07
N ALA A 56 10.26 -15.59 -13.33
CA ALA A 56 9.98 -14.38 -14.10
C ALA A 56 10.61 -13.15 -13.45
N GLU A 57 10.48 -13.00 -12.13
CA GLU A 57 11.06 -11.89 -11.37
C GLU A 57 12.59 -11.92 -11.39
N LYS A 58 13.21 -13.09 -11.22
CA LYS A 58 14.67 -13.26 -11.34
C LYS A 58 15.18 -12.87 -12.72
N LEU A 59 14.44 -13.17 -13.79
CA LEU A 59 14.80 -12.78 -15.16
C LEU A 59 14.71 -11.27 -15.34
N GLU A 60 13.70 -10.62 -14.77
CA GLU A 60 13.56 -9.16 -14.79
C GLU A 60 14.69 -8.46 -14.03
N ILE A 61 15.03 -8.96 -12.84
CA ILE A 61 16.17 -8.46 -12.06
C ILE A 61 17.49 -8.64 -12.86
N LYS A 62 17.69 -9.79 -13.52
CA LYS A 62 18.84 -9.97 -14.42
C LYS A 62 18.82 -8.99 -15.59
N SER A 63 17.64 -8.65 -16.12
CA SER A 63 17.49 -7.60 -17.14
C SER A 63 17.86 -6.23 -16.60
N ALA A 64 17.49 -5.91 -15.36
CA ALA A 64 17.87 -4.65 -14.71
C ALA A 64 19.39 -4.48 -14.57
N MET A 65 20.11 -5.60 -14.43
CA MET A 65 21.58 -5.61 -14.34
C MET A 65 22.28 -5.52 -15.70
N ARG A 66 21.53 -5.52 -16.82
CA ARG A 66 22.08 -5.45 -18.19
C ARG A 66 21.78 -4.10 -18.85
N GLY A 67 22.73 -3.59 -19.62
CA GLY A 67 22.58 -2.30 -20.28
C GLY A 67 22.58 -1.11 -19.31
N HIS A 68 22.69 0.10 -19.82
CA HIS A 68 22.66 1.33 -19.02
C HIS A 68 21.26 2.00 -19.12
N ARG A 69 20.78 2.58 -17.99
CA ARG A 69 19.48 3.26 -17.91
C ARG A 69 19.61 4.61 -17.21
N ASP A 70 18.74 5.56 -17.56
CA ASP A 70 18.75 6.86 -16.90
C ASP A 70 18.27 6.75 -15.44
N ILE A 71 17.05 6.26 -15.25
CA ILE A 71 16.42 6.15 -13.93
C ILE A 71 15.78 4.77 -13.82
N VAL A 72 16.11 4.04 -12.77
CA VAL A 72 15.52 2.74 -12.45
C VAL A 72 14.67 2.87 -11.19
N PHE A 73 13.42 2.45 -11.28
CA PHE A 73 12.52 2.28 -10.13
C PHE A 73 12.36 0.79 -9.84
N LEU A 74 12.52 0.42 -8.58
CA LEU A 74 12.32 -0.94 -8.07
C LEU A 74 11.11 -0.95 -7.14
N ALA A 75 10.02 -1.59 -7.59
CA ALA A 75 8.76 -1.69 -6.85
C ALA A 75 8.49 -3.15 -6.47
N PHE A 76 9.10 -3.60 -5.37
CA PHE A 76 9.03 -4.99 -4.92
C PHE A 76 8.50 -5.07 -3.50
N HIS A 77 7.48 -5.91 -3.30
CA HIS A 77 6.88 -6.09 -1.98
C HIS A 77 7.79 -6.91 -1.06
N HIS A 78 7.95 -6.47 0.16
CA HIS A 78 8.90 -7.00 1.15
C HIS A 78 8.72 -8.49 1.50
N SER A 79 7.55 -9.07 1.29
CA SER A 79 7.26 -10.45 1.69
C SER A 79 6.76 -11.35 0.56
N SER A 80 6.29 -10.79 -0.55
CA SER A 80 5.70 -11.55 -1.66
C SER A 80 6.55 -11.55 -2.93
N SER A 81 7.66 -10.80 -2.96
CA SER A 81 8.57 -10.76 -4.09
C SER A 81 9.92 -11.39 -3.74
N TYR A 82 10.62 -11.90 -4.74
CA TYR A 82 11.96 -12.44 -4.57
C TYR A 82 12.93 -11.37 -4.02
N LEU A 83 13.01 -10.21 -4.66
CA LEU A 83 13.91 -9.14 -4.23
C LEU A 83 13.54 -8.56 -2.85
N GLY A 84 12.26 -8.56 -2.51
CA GLY A 84 11.78 -8.10 -1.19
C GLY A 84 12.05 -9.10 -0.06
N SER A 85 11.95 -10.39 -0.35
CA SER A 85 12.04 -11.47 0.65
C SER A 85 13.39 -12.18 0.73
N CYS A 86 14.29 -11.97 -0.24
CA CYS A 86 15.64 -12.54 -0.19
C CYS A 86 16.44 -11.96 0.99
N SER A 87 17.58 -12.60 1.31
CA SER A 87 18.45 -12.12 2.38
C SER A 87 18.94 -10.68 2.10
N SER A 88 19.23 -9.94 3.15
CA SER A 88 19.78 -8.56 3.03
C SER A 88 21.07 -8.54 2.21
N LEU A 89 21.96 -9.51 2.40
CA LEU A 89 23.21 -9.62 1.65
C LEU A 89 22.97 -9.79 0.15
N GLU A 90 22.08 -10.70 -0.21
CA GLU A 90 21.71 -10.95 -1.62
C GLU A 90 21.05 -9.72 -2.25
N ARG A 91 20.12 -9.08 -1.54
CA ARG A 91 19.46 -7.84 -1.98
C ARG A 91 20.49 -6.74 -2.25
N ILE A 92 21.42 -6.53 -1.32
CA ILE A 92 22.48 -5.52 -1.45
C ILE A 92 23.39 -5.79 -2.65
N ASP A 93 23.77 -7.04 -2.89
CA ASP A 93 24.57 -7.42 -4.06
C ASP A 93 23.84 -7.09 -5.38
N ILE A 94 22.56 -7.45 -5.47
CA ILE A 94 21.71 -7.11 -6.61
C ILE A 94 21.62 -5.60 -6.80
N LEU A 95 21.36 -4.83 -5.74
CA LEU A 95 21.27 -3.37 -5.82
C LEU A 95 22.57 -2.72 -6.28
N LYS A 96 23.72 -3.18 -5.80
CA LYS A 96 25.04 -2.72 -6.24
C LYS A 96 25.24 -2.96 -7.75
N LYS A 97 24.82 -4.12 -8.26
CA LYS A 97 24.92 -4.46 -9.69
C LYS A 97 24.01 -3.56 -10.54
N ILE A 98 22.76 -3.35 -10.09
CA ILE A 98 21.83 -2.45 -10.79
C ILE A 98 22.33 -1.00 -10.74
N LYS A 99 22.81 -0.53 -9.58
CA LYS A 99 23.30 0.85 -9.42
C LYS A 99 24.44 1.19 -10.36
N LYS A 100 25.33 0.24 -10.68
CA LYS A 100 26.39 0.42 -11.70
C LYS A 100 25.85 0.60 -13.12
N ARG A 101 24.57 0.34 -13.35
CA ARG A 101 23.90 0.34 -14.67
C ARG A 101 22.81 1.40 -14.80
N CYS A 102 22.73 2.33 -13.85
CA CYS A 102 21.79 3.45 -13.94
C CYS A 102 22.35 4.72 -13.31
N ASN A 103 21.89 5.86 -13.79
CA ASN A 103 22.27 7.17 -13.25
C ASN A 103 21.59 7.40 -11.89
N LYS A 104 20.31 6.99 -11.77
CA LYS A 104 19.53 7.07 -10.54
C LYS A 104 18.81 5.75 -10.27
N LEU A 105 18.88 5.31 -9.02
CA LEU A 105 18.17 4.13 -8.51
C LEU A 105 17.20 4.54 -7.42
N VAL A 106 15.94 4.20 -7.57
CA VAL A 106 14.85 4.56 -6.67
C VAL A 106 14.16 3.30 -6.17
N TRP A 107 14.02 3.18 -4.84
CA TRP A 107 13.20 2.14 -4.22
C TRP A 107 11.80 2.66 -4.00
N LEU A 108 10.80 1.93 -4.49
CA LEU A 108 9.39 2.17 -4.23
C LEU A 108 8.89 1.12 -3.23
N ASP A 109 8.77 1.51 -1.96
CA ASP A 109 8.32 0.62 -0.89
C ASP A 109 6.80 0.47 -0.92
N THR A 110 6.35 -0.72 -1.27
CA THR A 110 4.93 -1.09 -1.40
C THR A 110 4.33 -1.65 -0.10
N ALA A 111 5.11 -1.72 0.99
CA ALA A 111 4.63 -2.25 2.27
C ALA A 111 3.46 -1.43 2.83
N ASP A 112 2.56 -2.13 3.54
CA ASP A 112 1.28 -1.55 3.97
C ASP A 112 1.38 -0.62 5.18
N SER A 113 2.36 -0.82 6.07
CA SER A 113 2.51 -0.03 7.30
C SER A 113 3.66 0.96 7.23
N THR A 114 3.53 2.07 7.95
CA THR A 114 4.61 3.06 8.14
C THR A 114 5.87 2.43 8.69
N GLY A 115 5.77 1.49 9.63
CA GLY A 115 6.91 0.85 10.30
C GLY A 115 7.55 -0.31 9.52
N THR A 116 6.89 -0.82 8.48
CA THR A 116 7.44 -1.91 7.67
C THR A 116 8.30 -1.33 6.55
N CYS A 117 9.62 -1.29 6.74
CA CYS A 117 10.56 -0.64 5.83
C CYS A 117 11.80 -1.50 5.59
N LEU A 118 12.22 -1.65 4.34
CA LEU A 118 13.49 -2.30 3.97
C LEU A 118 14.63 -1.27 3.95
N PHE A 119 15.00 -0.73 5.11
CA PHE A 119 16.00 0.33 5.20
C PHE A 119 17.45 -0.14 4.99
N ASP A 120 17.69 -1.43 4.93
CA ASP A 120 18.97 -2.00 4.47
C ASP A 120 19.31 -1.59 3.03
N VAL A 121 18.31 -1.20 2.22
CA VAL A 121 18.55 -0.70 0.85
C VAL A 121 18.98 0.76 0.78
N LEU A 122 18.75 1.57 1.82
CA LEU A 122 18.99 3.03 1.81
C LEU A 122 20.42 3.43 1.38
N PRO A 123 21.50 2.75 1.80
CA PRO A 123 22.84 3.10 1.35
C PRO A 123 23.04 2.97 -0.17
N TYR A 124 22.28 2.11 -0.82
CA TYR A 124 22.48 1.68 -2.20
C TYR A 124 21.53 2.33 -3.21
N VAL A 125 20.55 3.10 -2.76
CA VAL A 125 19.59 3.83 -3.59
C VAL A 125 19.78 5.33 -3.48
N ASP A 126 19.33 6.09 -4.47
CA ASP A 126 19.34 7.55 -4.44
C ASP A 126 18.14 8.11 -3.68
N LEU A 127 16.97 7.47 -3.83
CA LEU A 127 15.73 7.82 -3.15
C LEU A 127 14.98 6.57 -2.73
N TYR A 128 14.26 6.69 -1.62
CA TYR A 128 13.36 5.68 -1.08
C TYR A 128 11.96 6.30 -0.91
N PHE A 129 11.02 5.83 -1.70
CA PHE A 129 9.64 6.31 -1.65
C PHE A 129 8.74 5.36 -0.88
N LYS A 130 7.89 5.91 -0.03
CA LYS A 130 6.88 5.17 0.73
C LYS A 130 5.52 5.86 0.65
N LYS A 131 4.42 5.10 0.58
CA LYS A 131 3.06 5.64 0.42
C LYS A 131 2.54 6.39 1.64
N GLN A 132 3.05 6.06 2.83
CA GLN A 132 2.85 6.78 4.09
C GLN A 132 4.11 6.70 4.93
N VAL A 133 4.43 7.75 5.66
CA VAL A 133 5.61 7.83 6.52
C VAL A 133 5.23 8.30 7.91
N LEU A 134 6.03 7.97 8.91
CA LEU A 134 5.87 8.50 10.26
C LEU A 134 6.09 10.00 10.27
N LYS A 135 5.27 10.73 11.02
CA LYS A 135 5.36 12.18 11.17
C LYS A 135 6.67 12.60 11.83
N ASP A 136 7.06 11.91 12.89
CA ASP A 136 8.42 12.04 13.44
C ASP A 136 9.33 11.00 12.77
N SER A 137 10.18 11.47 11.88
CA SER A 137 11.13 10.62 11.18
C SER A 137 12.18 9.98 12.11
N LYS A 138 12.38 10.52 13.33
CA LYS A 138 13.29 9.94 14.33
C LYS A 138 12.81 8.57 14.81
N ASP A 139 11.51 8.30 14.74
CA ASP A 139 10.96 6.97 15.06
C ASP A 139 11.48 5.87 14.13
N TYR A 140 12.04 6.21 12.99
CA TYR A 140 12.71 5.26 12.09
C TYR A 140 14.14 4.90 12.51
N LEU A 141 14.70 5.60 13.51
CA LEU A 141 16.07 5.31 14.03
C LEU A 141 16.09 4.16 15.04
N ARG A 142 14.93 3.58 15.34
CA ARG A 142 14.79 2.42 16.23
C ARG A 142 14.06 1.28 15.53
N THR A 143 14.25 0.10 16.04
CA THR A 143 13.45 -1.07 15.63
C THR A 143 12.06 -0.97 16.22
N VAL A 144 11.05 -1.22 15.41
CA VAL A 144 9.64 -1.26 15.82
C VAL A 144 9.22 -2.70 15.99
N TRP A 145 8.70 -3.06 17.15
CA TRP A 145 8.23 -4.40 17.42
C TRP A 145 7.14 -4.85 16.43
N GLY A 146 7.29 -6.04 15.88
CA GLY A 146 6.36 -6.56 14.86
C GLY A 146 6.34 -5.76 13.55
N GLY A 147 7.27 -4.80 13.36
CA GLY A 147 7.37 -3.98 12.16
C GLY A 147 6.18 -3.02 11.94
N ARG A 148 5.36 -2.74 12.97
CA ARG A 148 4.20 -1.82 12.89
C ARG A 148 4.03 -1.07 14.19
N THR A 149 3.94 0.24 14.12
CA THR A 149 3.81 1.09 15.32
C THR A 149 2.57 0.77 16.15
N PHE A 150 1.44 0.51 15.51
CA PHE A 150 0.21 0.12 16.21
C PHE A 150 0.26 -1.30 16.79
N CYS A 151 1.00 -2.24 16.17
CA CYS A 151 1.24 -3.57 16.78
C CYS A 151 2.10 -3.42 18.03
N GLU A 152 3.17 -2.64 17.99
CA GLU A 152 3.99 -2.33 19.15
C GLU A 152 3.17 -1.69 20.26
N TYR A 153 2.27 -0.77 19.92
CA TYR A 153 1.36 -0.13 20.87
C TYR A 153 0.45 -1.14 21.58
N TYR A 154 -0.24 -1.99 20.82
CA TYR A 154 -1.13 -3.00 21.42
C TYR A 154 -0.36 -4.07 22.20
N HIS A 155 0.83 -4.44 21.73
CA HIS A 155 1.70 -5.35 22.49
C HIS A 155 2.06 -4.75 23.85
N LYS A 156 2.53 -3.52 23.90
CA LYS A 156 2.92 -2.84 25.14
C LYS A 156 1.73 -2.57 26.07
N LEU A 157 0.59 -2.17 25.51
CA LEU A 157 -0.59 -1.78 26.30
C LEU A 157 -1.38 -2.99 26.81
N LEU A 158 -1.51 -4.04 26.01
CA LEU A 158 -2.44 -5.15 26.25
C LEU A 158 -1.75 -6.51 26.41
N GLY A 159 -0.42 -6.57 26.27
CA GLY A 159 0.33 -7.83 26.32
C GLY A 159 0.04 -8.79 25.17
N ILE A 160 -0.59 -8.33 24.09
CA ILE A 160 -0.94 -9.19 22.94
C ILE A 160 0.34 -9.61 22.22
N THR A 161 0.50 -10.91 21.97
CA THR A 161 1.58 -11.49 21.17
C THR A 161 1.03 -12.17 19.92
N ASP A 162 1.85 -12.32 18.90
CA ASP A 162 1.48 -12.97 17.64
C ASP A 162 2.72 -13.51 16.95
N ASP A 163 2.87 -14.82 16.90
CA ASP A 163 4.02 -15.51 16.29
C ASP A 163 4.24 -15.15 14.81
N LYS A 164 3.17 -14.73 14.11
CA LYS A 164 3.27 -14.28 12.72
C LYS A 164 3.92 -12.90 12.56
N VAL A 165 4.08 -12.16 13.63
CA VAL A 165 4.52 -10.76 13.64
C VAL A 165 5.77 -10.57 14.49
N THR A 166 5.95 -11.33 15.58
CA THR A 166 7.07 -11.20 16.53
C THR A 166 8.44 -11.29 15.88
N ASP A 167 8.61 -12.16 14.89
CA ASP A 167 9.89 -12.38 14.21
C ASP A 167 10.17 -11.38 13.06
N ARG A 168 9.26 -10.42 12.84
CA ARG A 168 9.43 -9.44 11.78
C ARG A 168 10.20 -8.22 12.27
N PHE A 169 11.51 -8.31 12.19
CA PHE A 169 12.40 -7.18 12.43
C PHE A 169 12.79 -6.51 11.13
N PHE A 170 12.55 -5.20 11.07
CA PHE A 170 13.08 -4.37 10.00
C PHE A 170 14.20 -3.51 10.57
N PRO A 171 15.38 -3.47 9.93
CA PRO A 171 16.50 -2.70 10.43
C PRO A 171 16.12 -1.20 10.49
N PRO A 172 16.56 -0.48 11.53
CA PRO A 172 16.32 0.96 11.62
C PRO A 172 17.07 1.69 10.52
N ALA A 173 16.60 2.89 10.20
CA ALA A 173 17.33 3.79 9.33
C ALA A 173 18.52 4.42 10.06
N THR A 174 19.46 4.97 9.28
CA THR A 174 20.43 5.93 9.78
C THR A 174 19.97 7.35 9.52
N MET A 175 20.49 8.34 10.25
CA MET A 175 20.20 9.77 10.00
C MET A 175 20.50 10.17 8.54
N GLU A 176 21.60 9.67 7.99
CA GLU A 176 21.98 9.91 6.59
C GLU A 176 20.99 9.21 5.62
N GLY A 177 20.59 7.99 5.94
CA GLY A 177 19.59 7.25 5.14
C GLY A 177 18.24 7.95 5.08
N LEU A 178 17.80 8.57 6.18
CA LEU A 178 16.52 9.30 6.23
C LEU A 178 16.48 10.49 5.27
N LYS A 179 17.62 11.09 4.92
CA LYS A 179 17.67 12.14 3.90
C LYS A 179 17.19 11.67 2.52
N LYS A 180 17.16 10.36 2.26
CA LYS A 180 16.69 9.76 1.01
C LYS A 180 15.21 9.38 1.05
N LEU A 181 14.60 9.32 2.26
CA LEU A 181 13.18 8.98 2.42
C LEU A 181 12.29 10.08 1.85
N ARG A 182 11.32 9.68 1.05
CA ARG A 182 10.31 10.57 0.46
C ARG A 182 8.93 9.92 0.58
N ILE A 183 7.94 10.77 0.78
CA ILE A 183 6.55 10.33 0.64
C ILE A 183 6.22 10.20 -0.85
N SER A 184 5.54 9.13 -1.20
CA SER A 184 4.92 8.98 -2.51
C SER A 184 3.41 9.30 -2.44
N TRP A 185 2.63 8.69 -3.28
CA TRP A 185 1.18 8.88 -3.34
C TRP A 185 0.43 7.72 -2.69
N ASN A 186 -0.79 7.97 -2.25
CA ASN A 186 -1.70 6.94 -1.76
C ASN A 186 -2.13 5.97 -2.86
N VAL A 187 -2.58 4.78 -2.47
CA VAL A 187 -3.18 3.80 -3.38
C VAL A 187 -4.38 4.45 -4.07
N GLY A 188 -4.33 4.53 -5.39
CA GLY A 188 -5.40 5.18 -6.16
C GLY A 188 -6.72 4.39 -6.13
N LEU A 189 -7.82 5.12 -6.08
CA LEU A 189 -9.19 4.58 -6.13
C LEU A 189 -9.50 3.76 -7.39
N GLY A 190 -8.83 4.08 -8.48
CA GLY A 190 -9.18 3.55 -9.80
C GLY A 190 -9.16 2.04 -9.95
N ASP A 191 -8.61 1.30 -8.98
CA ASP A 191 -8.53 -0.16 -9.02
C ASP A 191 -9.51 -0.86 -8.11
N LEU A 192 -10.18 -0.17 -7.20
CA LEU A 192 -11.21 -0.78 -6.35
C LEU A 192 -12.33 -1.41 -7.17
N TYR A 193 -12.54 -0.91 -8.38
CA TYR A 193 -13.59 -1.34 -9.30
C TYR A 193 -13.10 -2.02 -10.57
N ALA A 194 -11.80 -1.99 -10.86
CA ALA A 194 -11.24 -2.66 -12.04
C ALA A 194 -11.13 -4.17 -11.79
N SER A 195 -12.04 -4.92 -12.38
CA SER A 195 -12.15 -6.37 -12.17
C SER A 195 -11.04 -7.24 -12.76
N LYS A 196 -10.08 -6.66 -13.52
CA LYS A 196 -8.99 -7.44 -14.14
C LYS A 196 -7.69 -6.64 -14.27
N PRO A 197 -6.53 -7.19 -13.84
CA PRO A 197 -5.22 -6.56 -13.99
C PRO A 197 -4.83 -6.29 -15.46
N PHE A 198 -5.37 -7.04 -16.41
CA PHE A 198 -5.15 -6.87 -17.85
C PHE A 198 -5.56 -5.49 -18.40
N HIS A 199 -6.54 -4.81 -17.79
CA HIS A 199 -6.99 -3.50 -18.25
C HIS A 199 -5.97 -2.37 -18.01
N ILE A 200 -5.06 -2.53 -17.05
CA ILE A 200 -3.99 -1.55 -16.78
C ILE A 200 -3.02 -1.52 -17.96
N TYR A 201 -2.72 -2.67 -18.55
CA TYR A 201 -1.79 -2.78 -19.68
C TYR A 201 -2.42 -2.36 -21.01
N LEU A 202 -3.68 -2.75 -21.25
CA LEU A 202 -4.36 -2.51 -22.53
C LEU A 202 -4.96 -1.12 -22.64
N ARG A 203 -5.27 -0.48 -21.50
CA ARG A 203 -5.84 0.88 -21.46
C ARG A 203 -5.20 1.69 -20.33
N PRO A 204 -3.89 2.03 -20.43
CA PRO A 204 -3.21 2.83 -19.40
C PRO A 204 -3.85 4.22 -19.20
N ASN A 205 -4.58 4.71 -20.20
CA ASN A 205 -5.26 6.01 -20.18
C ASN A 205 -6.73 5.93 -19.80
N SER A 206 -7.27 4.77 -19.40
CA SER A 206 -8.66 4.70 -18.94
C SER A 206 -8.77 5.36 -17.54
N ARG A 207 -8.88 6.66 -17.55
CA ARG A 207 -9.21 7.50 -16.39
C ARG A 207 -10.70 7.34 -16.06
N LYS A 208 -11.18 6.12 -15.83
CA LYS A 208 -12.53 5.96 -15.26
C LYS A 208 -12.46 6.51 -13.85
N GLN A 209 -12.93 7.71 -13.70
CA GLN A 209 -13.16 8.27 -12.36
C GLN A 209 -14.25 7.43 -11.67
N PRO A 210 -14.10 7.16 -10.38
CA PRO A 210 -15.20 6.56 -9.62
C PRO A 210 -16.41 7.50 -9.66
N GLN A 211 -17.60 6.93 -9.75
CA GLN A 211 -18.81 7.71 -9.58
C GLN A 211 -18.99 7.96 -8.08
N PHE A 212 -18.91 9.22 -7.70
CA PHE A 212 -19.17 9.63 -6.32
C PHE A 212 -20.68 9.58 -6.06
N VAL A 213 -21.02 9.02 -4.91
CA VAL A 213 -22.40 9.03 -4.41
C VAL A 213 -22.65 10.32 -3.67
N ASP A 214 -23.80 10.94 -3.91
CA ASP A 214 -24.22 12.16 -3.21
C ASP A 214 -24.25 11.93 -1.71
N CYS A 215 -23.60 12.82 -0.95
CA CYS A 215 -23.56 12.74 0.52
C CYS A 215 -24.93 13.00 1.14
N ASP A 216 -25.81 13.77 0.48
CA ASP A 216 -27.15 14.12 0.96
C ASP A 216 -28.20 13.05 0.62
N LYS A 217 -27.80 11.99 -0.09
CA LYS A 217 -28.67 10.86 -0.36
C LYS A 217 -29.20 10.25 0.93
N GLU A 218 -30.50 9.95 0.98
CA GLU A 218 -31.09 9.17 2.06
C GLU A 218 -30.43 7.78 2.17
N ARG A 219 -30.11 7.35 3.39
CA ARG A 219 -29.36 6.12 3.66
C ARG A 219 -30.01 5.34 4.79
N LEU A 220 -30.18 4.05 4.56
CA LEU A 220 -30.88 3.14 5.46
C LEU A 220 -30.00 2.63 6.61
N LEU A 221 -28.67 2.56 6.41
CA LEU A 221 -27.74 2.07 7.40
C LEU A 221 -27.00 3.24 8.06
N ASP A 222 -26.91 3.22 9.38
CA ASP A 222 -26.09 4.17 10.11
C ASP A 222 -24.59 3.84 9.98
N LEU A 223 -24.27 2.52 9.98
CA LEU A 223 -22.86 2.08 9.92
C LEU A 223 -22.69 0.80 9.10
N GLN A 224 -21.72 0.82 8.19
CA GLN A 224 -21.17 -0.37 7.56
C GLN A 224 -19.83 -0.76 8.19
N TYR A 225 -19.68 -2.04 8.52
CA TYR A 225 -18.40 -2.65 8.84
C TYR A 225 -18.31 -4.07 8.28
N ARG A 226 -17.33 -4.32 7.42
CA ARG A 226 -17.05 -5.62 6.82
C ARG A 226 -15.56 -5.93 6.97
N GLY A 227 -15.13 -6.25 8.18
CA GLY A 227 -13.76 -6.61 8.49
C GLY A 227 -13.67 -7.97 9.17
N SER A 228 -12.58 -8.70 8.95
CA SER A 228 -12.26 -9.92 9.69
C SER A 228 -10.89 -9.79 10.34
N GLY A 229 -10.77 -10.31 11.56
CA GLY A 229 -9.48 -10.55 12.19
C GLY A 229 -8.75 -11.67 11.46
N TYR A 230 -7.44 -11.53 11.28
CA TYR A 230 -6.57 -12.50 10.60
C TYR A 230 -5.25 -12.71 11.34
N SER A 231 -5.01 -11.94 12.36
CA SER A 231 -3.82 -11.97 13.21
C SER A 231 -4.23 -11.43 14.58
N PRO A 232 -3.79 -12.03 15.70
CA PRO A 232 -4.13 -11.57 17.03
C PRO A 232 -3.82 -10.11 17.26
N ILE A 233 -2.69 -9.59 16.76
CA ILE A 233 -2.27 -8.22 17.00
C ILE A 233 -2.53 -7.28 15.81
N ALA A 234 -2.14 -7.64 14.60
CA ALA A 234 -2.39 -6.78 13.44
C ALA A 234 -3.89 -6.71 13.08
N GLY A 235 -4.64 -7.76 13.38
CA GLY A 235 -6.08 -7.83 13.24
C GLY A 235 -6.86 -7.37 14.47
N TYR A 236 -6.20 -7.08 15.60
CA TYR A 236 -6.85 -6.70 16.86
C TYR A 236 -7.89 -5.57 16.69
N PRO A 237 -7.58 -4.44 16.04
CA PRO A 237 -8.57 -3.38 15.85
C PRO A 237 -9.84 -3.86 15.13
N ARG A 238 -9.69 -4.81 14.22
CA ARG A 238 -10.82 -5.36 13.45
C ARG A 238 -11.68 -6.31 14.28
N SER A 239 -11.04 -7.21 15.00
CA SER A 239 -11.75 -8.14 15.90
C SER A 239 -12.46 -7.36 17.00
N LYS A 240 -11.77 -6.39 17.61
CA LYS A 240 -12.36 -5.55 18.67
C LYS A 240 -13.52 -4.70 18.16
N SER A 241 -13.41 -4.16 16.95
CA SER A 241 -14.53 -3.47 16.31
C SER A 241 -15.73 -4.39 16.12
N GLN A 242 -15.54 -5.62 15.70
CA GLN A 242 -16.62 -6.59 15.50
C GLN A 242 -17.34 -6.93 16.83
N GLU A 243 -16.56 -7.18 17.89
CA GLU A 243 -17.09 -7.42 19.24
C GLU A 243 -17.94 -6.24 19.73
N LEU A 244 -17.40 -5.02 19.64
CA LEU A 244 -18.08 -3.81 20.11
C LEU A 244 -19.36 -3.55 19.33
N LEU A 245 -19.32 -3.66 17.99
CA LEU A 245 -20.48 -3.43 17.14
C LEU A 245 -21.64 -4.40 17.45
N ALA A 246 -21.35 -5.62 17.89
CA ALA A 246 -22.36 -6.58 18.29
C ALA A 246 -23.12 -6.15 19.56
N THR A 247 -22.58 -5.22 20.36
CA THR A 247 -23.21 -4.74 21.60
C THR A 247 -23.92 -3.40 21.46
N ILE A 248 -23.68 -2.65 20.38
CA ILE A 248 -24.28 -1.33 20.14
C ILE A 248 -25.76 -1.48 19.81
N LYS A 249 -26.59 -0.67 20.47
CA LYS A 249 -28.03 -0.60 20.26
C LYS A 249 -28.43 0.81 19.79
N GLY A 250 -29.60 0.92 19.15
CA GLY A 250 -30.17 2.21 18.78
C GLY A 250 -29.64 2.78 17.44
N ILE A 251 -28.78 2.05 16.73
CA ILE A 251 -28.36 2.37 15.36
C ILE A 251 -28.50 1.15 14.45
N THR A 252 -28.70 1.39 13.18
CA THR A 252 -28.83 0.34 12.15
C THR A 252 -27.45 0.00 11.59
N ILE A 253 -26.96 -1.21 11.93
CA ILE A 253 -25.65 -1.70 11.50
C ILE A 253 -25.85 -2.87 10.53
N CYS A 254 -24.98 -2.98 9.51
CA CYS A 254 -24.95 -4.17 8.66
C CYS A 254 -24.63 -5.43 9.47
N ASP A 255 -25.12 -6.59 9.06
CA ASP A 255 -24.80 -7.87 9.71
C ASP A 255 -23.31 -8.22 9.51
N VAL A 256 -22.49 -7.86 10.51
CA VAL A 256 -21.03 -8.01 10.47
C VAL A 256 -20.56 -9.48 10.45
N SER A 257 -21.44 -10.45 10.75
CA SER A 257 -21.11 -11.88 10.76
C SER A 257 -21.10 -12.50 9.36
N LYS A 258 -21.86 -11.94 8.43
CA LYS A 258 -22.02 -12.48 7.09
C LYS A 258 -20.99 -11.96 6.10
N LYS A 259 -20.46 -12.86 5.26
CA LYS A 259 -19.75 -12.48 4.04
C LYS A 259 -20.78 -12.30 2.93
N ILE A 260 -20.66 -11.18 2.20
CA ILE A 260 -21.56 -10.86 1.09
C ILE A 260 -20.76 -10.72 -0.21
N PRO A 261 -21.39 -10.96 -1.38
CA PRO A 261 -20.79 -10.72 -2.69
C PRO A 261 -20.36 -9.25 -2.89
N LYS A 262 -19.35 -9.02 -3.72
CA LYS A 262 -18.83 -7.67 -3.98
C LYS A 262 -19.88 -6.66 -4.45
N PRO A 263 -20.86 -6.99 -5.33
CA PRO A 263 -21.91 -6.05 -5.71
C PRO A 263 -22.78 -5.62 -4.51
N GLU A 264 -23.17 -6.57 -3.65
CA GLU A 264 -23.95 -6.29 -2.44
C GLU A 264 -23.16 -5.43 -1.45
N TYR A 265 -21.88 -5.72 -1.27
CA TYR A 265 -20.97 -4.91 -0.45
C TYR A 265 -20.91 -3.44 -0.91
N ILE A 266 -20.85 -3.22 -2.23
CA ILE A 266 -20.85 -1.86 -2.80
C ILE A 266 -22.17 -1.15 -2.52
N LEU A 267 -23.30 -1.81 -2.80
CA LEU A 267 -24.64 -1.26 -2.55
C LEU A 267 -24.87 -0.95 -1.06
N GLU A 268 -24.44 -1.85 -0.19
CA GLU A 268 -24.51 -1.64 1.26
C GLU A 268 -23.70 -0.40 1.68
N GLY A 269 -22.44 -0.26 1.19
CA GLY A 269 -21.60 0.90 1.47
C GLY A 269 -22.22 2.21 0.97
N GLN A 270 -22.81 2.20 -0.22
CA GLN A 270 -23.52 3.35 -0.79
C GLN A 270 -24.80 3.72 -0.03
N ASN A 271 -25.35 2.80 0.74
CA ASN A 271 -26.54 3.00 1.59
C ASN A 271 -26.19 3.23 3.07
N SER A 272 -24.91 3.41 3.40
CA SER A 272 -24.45 3.63 4.76
C SER A 272 -24.07 5.07 4.99
N LYS A 273 -24.52 5.67 6.11
CA LYS A 273 -24.14 7.03 6.54
C LYS A 273 -22.65 7.09 6.92
N SER A 274 -22.16 6.00 7.52
CA SER A 274 -20.77 5.90 7.95
C SER A 274 -20.17 4.54 7.63
N ILE A 275 -18.83 4.51 7.48
CA ILE A 275 -18.04 3.29 7.24
C ILE A 275 -16.91 3.24 8.25
N LEU A 276 -16.89 2.15 9.02
CA LEU A 276 -15.80 1.89 9.96
C LEU A 276 -14.64 1.21 9.23
N SER A 277 -13.48 1.86 9.25
CA SER A 277 -12.27 1.42 8.56
C SER A 277 -11.07 1.30 9.50
N PRO A 278 -11.06 0.32 10.42
CA PRO A 278 -9.94 0.12 11.33
C PRO A 278 -8.70 -0.35 10.59
N PHE A 279 -7.52 -0.12 11.21
CA PHE A 279 -6.25 -0.60 10.69
C PHE A 279 -6.28 -2.09 10.36
N GLY A 280 -5.44 -2.46 9.43
CA GLY A 280 -5.27 -3.83 8.99
C GLY A 280 -3.79 -4.22 9.01
N TRP A 281 -3.26 -4.73 7.88
CA TRP A 281 -1.82 -4.91 7.74
C TRP A 281 -1.07 -3.57 7.69
N GLY A 282 -1.77 -2.48 7.45
CA GLY A 282 -1.27 -1.12 7.48
C GLY A 282 -2.35 -0.14 7.95
N GLU A 283 -1.94 1.12 8.04
CA GLU A 283 -2.79 2.22 8.48
C GLU A 283 -3.80 2.62 7.41
N ILE A 284 -3.40 2.57 6.14
CA ILE A 284 -4.24 2.91 4.98
C ILE A 284 -4.91 1.64 4.46
N CYS A 285 -6.21 1.67 4.25
CA CYS A 285 -6.94 0.59 3.61
C CYS A 285 -7.86 1.06 2.47
N GLY A 286 -8.27 0.11 1.62
CA GLY A 286 -9.15 0.41 0.48
C GLY A 286 -10.49 1.02 0.91
N ARG A 287 -11.00 0.61 2.07
CA ARG A 287 -12.25 1.16 2.65
C ARG A 287 -12.19 2.65 2.92
N ASP A 288 -11.02 3.21 3.22
CA ASP A 288 -10.86 4.65 3.44
C ASP A 288 -11.32 5.43 2.20
N PHE A 289 -10.92 4.94 1.03
CA PHE A 289 -11.28 5.55 -0.24
C PHE A 289 -12.70 5.16 -0.70
N GLU A 290 -13.15 3.95 -0.36
CA GLU A 290 -14.54 3.53 -0.59
C GLU A 290 -15.50 4.45 0.17
N ALA A 291 -15.21 4.80 1.44
CA ALA A 291 -16.01 5.75 2.20
C ALA A 291 -16.14 7.11 1.49
N ILE A 292 -15.03 7.63 0.98
CA ILE A 292 -15.03 8.90 0.23
C ILE A 292 -15.89 8.79 -1.04
N VAL A 293 -15.74 7.72 -1.82
CA VAL A 293 -16.52 7.52 -3.06
C VAL A 293 -18.00 7.34 -2.78
N TYR A 294 -18.33 6.68 -1.69
CA TYR A 294 -19.74 6.46 -1.30
C TYR A 294 -20.36 7.68 -0.61
N GLY A 295 -19.61 8.76 -0.41
CA GLY A 295 -20.08 9.95 0.32
C GLY A 295 -20.45 9.63 1.78
N ALA A 296 -19.82 8.61 2.37
CA ALA A 296 -20.05 8.18 3.73
C ALA A 296 -18.98 8.74 4.67
N THR A 297 -19.35 9.03 5.93
CA THR A 297 -18.40 9.45 6.95
C THR A 297 -17.45 8.31 7.28
N MET A 298 -16.15 8.53 7.10
CA MET A 298 -15.14 7.54 7.50
C MET A 298 -14.90 7.60 9.00
N ILE A 299 -14.97 6.45 9.68
CA ILE A 299 -14.60 6.30 11.10
C ILE A 299 -13.35 5.41 11.15
N LYS A 300 -12.28 5.88 11.81
CA LYS A 300 -10.97 5.25 11.76
C LYS A 300 -10.11 5.62 12.95
N GLN A 301 -9.14 4.77 13.34
CA GLN A 301 -8.12 5.18 14.31
C GLN A 301 -7.39 6.44 13.83
N SER A 302 -6.91 7.24 14.78
CA SER A 302 -6.16 8.46 14.47
C SER A 302 -4.99 8.20 13.52
N MET A 303 -4.93 9.00 12.46
CA MET A 303 -3.87 9.00 11.45
C MET A 303 -2.83 10.11 11.69
N GLU A 304 -2.88 10.78 12.84
CA GLU A 304 -2.03 11.96 13.12
C GLU A 304 -0.54 11.64 13.24
N HIS A 305 -0.20 10.37 13.48
CA HIS A 305 1.18 9.88 13.47
C HIS A 305 1.73 9.64 12.06
N CYS A 306 0.89 9.72 11.03
CA CYS A 306 1.24 9.45 9.64
C CYS A 306 1.22 10.72 8.79
N ILE A 307 2.16 10.81 7.85
CA ILE A 307 2.08 11.74 6.71
C ILE A 307 1.68 10.92 5.48
N THR A 308 0.69 11.42 4.74
CA THR A 308 0.21 10.81 3.48
C THR A 308 0.12 11.85 2.38
N TYR A 309 0.16 11.42 1.11
CA TYR A 309 -0.02 12.33 -0.02
C TYR A 309 -0.95 11.72 -1.09
N PRO A 310 -2.01 12.45 -1.52
CA PRO A 310 -2.53 13.64 -0.86
C PRO A 310 -2.96 13.33 0.58
N ASN A 311 -2.93 14.35 1.47
CA ASN A 311 -3.40 14.18 2.85
C ASN A 311 -4.92 14.21 2.89
N VAL A 312 -5.52 13.03 2.88
CA VAL A 312 -6.97 12.84 2.97
C VAL A 312 -7.44 12.58 4.41
N TYR A 313 -6.52 12.56 5.38
CA TYR A 313 -6.82 12.24 6.77
C TYR A 313 -6.74 13.50 7.65
N GLN A 314 -7.78 14.32 7.58
CA GLN A 314 -7.93 15.50 8.43
C GLN A 314 -8.95 15.19 9.53
N PRO A 315 -8.53 15.02 10.82
CA PRO A 315 -9.42 14.67 11.90
C PRO A 315 -10.61 15.64 12.00
N TRP A 316 -11.81 15.10 12.17
CA TRP A 316 -13.07 15.84 12.29
C TRP A 316 -13.49 16.63 11.05
N VAL A 317 -12.71 16.57 9.97
CA VAL A 317 -13.04 17.20 8.67
C VAL A 317 -13.34 16.13 7.64
N THR A 318 -12.43 15.16 7.44
CA THR A 318 -12.58 14.10 6.45
C THR A 318 -12.82 12.73 7.07
N TYR A 319 -12.60 12.58 8.36
CA TYR A 319 -12.90 11.37 9.10
C TYR A 319 -13.09 11.63 10.59
N VAL A 320 -13.80 10.71 11.25
CA VAL A 320 -13.96 10.68 12.71
C VAL A 320 -12.85 9.83 13.30
N PRO A 321 -11.90 10.41 14.07
CA PRO A 321 -10.82 9.65 14.68
C PRO A 321 -11.32 8.87 15.90
N LEU A 322 -11.00 7.57 15.93
CA LEU A 322 -11.09 6.75 17.13
C LEU A 322 -9.82 6.96 17.97
N LYS A 323 -9.99 7.10 19.27
CA LYS A 323 -8.89 7.21 20.23
C LYS A 323 -8.38 5.82 20.63
#